data_fa1cf0e8fac48e0f78b15ae845f85eda
#
_entry.id   fa1cf0e8fac48e0f78b15ae845f85eda
#
_cell.length_a   1.000
_cell.length_b   1.000
_cell.length_c   1.000
_cell.angle_alpha   90.00
_cell.angle_beta   90.00
_cell.angle_gamma   90.00
#
_symmetry.space_group_name_H-M   'P 1'
#
loop_
_entity.id
_entity.type
_entity.pdbx_description
1 polymer ?
#
loop_
_entity_poly.entity_id
_entity_poly.type
_entity_poly.pdbx_seq_one_letter_code
_entity_poly.pdbx_strand_id
1 'polypeptide(L)'
;MIVVWQVRVIINSPFPRVQAVQAILAGIPLLLCVFATCCYAVGVNQADSFTQPMNKVGAMYFTVTVFSTVGFGDITAKTDLASSLVTVQMLLSLVVLGLVVKLFSTAVTVGLKRQSAKHPDPGPDPCQTAPATG
;
A
#
# COMPACT_ATOMS: atom_id res chain seq x y z
N MET A 1 -16.48 12.14 10.19
CA MET A 1 -16.52 11.26 11.38
C MET A 1 -15.79 9.93 11.16
N ILE A 2 -15.98 9.23 10.04
CA ILE A 2 -15.30 7.93 9.75
C ILE A 2 -13.76 8.09 9.69
N VAL A 3 -13.27 9.14 9.06
CA VAL A 3 -11.83 9.44 8.92
C VAL A 3 -11.14 9.67 10.28
N VAL A 4 -11.80 10.41 11.19
CA VAL A 4 -11.26 10.68 12.53
C VAL A 4 -11.28 9.42 13.39
N TRP A 5 -12.28 8.55 13.22
CA TRP A 5 -12.35 7.27 13.90
C TRP A 5 -11.26 6.29 13.42
N GLN A 6 -10.99 6.23 12.10
CA GLN A 6 -9.90 5.43 11.54
C GLN A 6 -8.51 5.89 12.05
N VAL A 7 -8.28 7.19 12.10
CA VAL A 7 -7.01 7.75 12.63
C VAL A 7 -6.82 7.41 14.11
N ARG A 8 -7.88 7.45 14.92
CA ARG A 8 -7.81 7.09 16.34
C ARG A 8 -7.52 5.62 16.61
N VAL A 9 -8.03 4.71 15.78
CA VAL A 9 -7.76 3.27 15.90
C VAL A 9 -6.28 2.96 15.63
N ILE A 10 -5.61 3.74 14.76
CA ILE A 10 -4.21 3.55 14.38
C ILE A 10 -3.24 3.89 15.54
N ILE A 11 -3.58 4.87 16.38
CA ILE A 11 -2.65 5.43 17.38
C ILE A 11 -2.52 4.54 18.63
N ASN A 12 -3.43 3.58 18.86
CA ASN A 12 -3.59 2.92 20.17
C ASN A 12 -3.10 1.47 20.25
N SER A 13 -2.20 1.01 19.36
CA SER A 13 -1.69 -0.37 19.38
C SER A 13 -0.27 -0.48 19.94
N PRO A 14 0.00 -1.38 20.90
CA PRO A 14 1.28 -1.45 21.64
C PRO A 14 2.41 -2.21 20.91
N PHE A 15 2.19 -2.72 19.69
CA PHE A 15 3.19 -3.50 18.94
C PHE A 15 3.65 -2.78 17.67
N PRO A 16 4.96 -2.41 17.51
CA PRO A 16 5.45 -1.57 16.42
C PRO A 16 5.30 -2.20 15.02
N ARG A 17 5.31 -3.52 14.91
CA ARG A 17 5.16 -4.22 13.61
C ARG A 17 3.70 -4.31 13.15
N VAL A 18 2.79 -4.59 14.08
CA VAL A 18 1.34 -4.62 13.83
C VAL A 18 0.84 -3.21 13.52
N GLN A 19 1.40 -2.22 14.21
CA GLN A 19 1.08 -0.81 14.02
C GLN A 19 1.44 -0.31 12.60
N ALA A 20 2.56 -0.74 12.04
CA ALA A 20 2.96 -0.37 10.68
C ALA A 20 2.00 -0.94 9.62
N VAL A 21 1.61 -2.22 9.74
CA VAL A 21 0.63 -2.85 8.84
C VAL A 21 -0.74 -2.20 8.95
N GLN A 22 -1.17 -1.92 10.17
CA GLN A 22 -2.46 -1.27 10.45
C GLN A 22 -2.49 0.18 9.93
N ALA A 23 -1.39 0.92 10.07
CA ALA A 23 -1.25 2.27 9.54
C ALA A 23 -1.37 2.30 8.00
N ILE A 24 -0.79 1.33 7.28
CA ILE A 24 -0.91 1.23 5.82
C ILE A 24 -2.33 0.83 5.41
N LEU A 25 -2.93 -0.18 6.07
CA LEU A 25 -4.30 -0.62 5.79
C LEU A 25 -5.34 0.49 5.99
N ALA A 26 -5.11 1.40 6.92
CA ALA A 26 -5.98 2.54 7.14
C ALA A 26 -5.57 3.78 6.32
N GLY A 27 -4.28 3.94 6.04
CA GLY A 27 -3.74 5.06 5.27
C GLY A 27 -4.16 5.02 3.79
N ILE A 28 -4.21 3.84 3.17
CA ILE A 28 -4.62 3.68 1.77
C ILE A 28 -6.05 4.19 1.53
N PRO A 29 -7.10 3.72 2.22
CA PRO A 29 -8.44 4.21 1.99
C PRO A 29 -8.61 5.69 2.35
N LEU A 30 -7.90 6.17 3.37
CA LEU A 30 -7.88 7.59 3.71
C LEU A 30 -7.33 8.44 2.56
N LEU A 31 -6.19 8.05 2.00
CA LEU A 31 -5.55 8.72 0.88
C LEU A 31 -6.48 8.74 -0.34
N LEU A 32 -7.11 7.61 -0.67
CA LEU A 32 -8.08 7.52 -1.75
C LEU A 32 -9.27 8.47 -1.53
N CYS A 33 -9.83 8.52 -0.32
CA CYS A 33 -10.94 9.41 -0.01
C CYS A 33 -10.55 10.90 -0.13
N VAL A 34 -9.35 11.28 0.32
CA VAL A 34 -8.85 12.65 0.21
C VAL A 34 -8.70 13.04 -1.26
N PHE A 35 -8.02 12.22 -2.06
CA PHE A 35 -7.82 12.52 -3.49
C PHE A 35 -9.12 12.47 -4.29
N ALA A 36 -10.02 11.52 -4.02
CA ALA A 36 -11.34 11.48 -4.65
C ALA A 36 -12.15 12.75 -4.36
N THR A 37 -12.07 13.27 -3.13
CA THR A 37 -12.73 14.51 -2.75
C THR A 37 -12.10 15.72 -3.47
N CYS A 38 -10.77 15.76 -3.58
CA CYS A 38 -10.07 16.81 -4.33
C CYS A 38 -10.42 16.76 -5.83
N CYS A 39 -10.39 15.59 -6.46
CA CYS A 39 -10.77 15.42 -7.86
C CYS A 39 -12.23 15.82 -8.11
N TYR A 40 -13.13 15.43 -7.20
CA TYR A 40 -14.53 15.85 -7.26
C TYR A 40 -14.68 17.38 -7.14
N ALA A 41 -14.01 17.99 -6.18
CA ALA A 41 -14.05 19.44 -5.98
C ALA A 41 -13.53 20.20 -7.21
N VAL A 42 -12.43 19.75 -7.81
CA VAL A 42 -11.88 20.35 -9.04
C VAL A 42 -12.87 20.16 -10.21
N GLY A 43 -13.42 18.97 -10.38
CA GLY A 43 -14.37 18.67 -11.46
C GLY A 43 -15.68 19.44 -11.37
N VAL A 44 -16.17 19.74 -10.15
CA VAL A 44 -17.39 20.54 -9.94
C VAL A 44 -17.12 22.04 -10.13
N ASN A 45 -15.97 22.54 -9.66
CA ASN A 45 -15.62 23.95 -9.78
C ASN A 45 -15.17 24.35 -11.20
N GLN A 46 -14.62 23.41 -11.96
CA GLN A 46 -14.14 23.60 -13.33
C GLN A 46 -14.68 22.47 -14.19
N ALA A 47 -15.83 22.67 -14.83
CA ALA A 47 -16.55 21.62 -15.58
C ALA A 47 -15.71 20.95 -16.69
N ASP A 48 -14.71 21.64 -17.25
CA ASP A 48 -13.84 21.14 -18.31
C ASP A 48 -12.50 20.54 -17.82
N SER A 49 -12.33 20.35 -16.51
CA SER A 49 -11.08 19.85 -15.93
C SER A 49 -10.80 18.40 -16.26
N PHE A 50 -11.82 17.61 -16.53
CA PHE A 50 -11.73 16.18 -16.88
C PHE A 50 -12.47 15.89 -18.17
N THR A 51 -12.15 14.76 -18.80
CA THR A 51 -12.77 14.32 -20.07
C THR A 51 -14.26 14.01 -19.92
N GLN A 52 -14.67 13.59 -18.72
CA GLN A 52 -16.05 13.27 -18.39
C GLN A 52 -16.53 14.10 -17.18
N PRO A 53 -17.85 14.37 -17.08
CA PRO A 53 -18.41 15.07 -15.94
C PRO A 53 -18.11 14.32 -14.64
N MET A 54 -17.44 14.98 -13.70
CA MET A 54 -16.97 14.36 -12.47
C MET A 54 -18.10 14.30 -11.44
N ASN A 55 -18.68 13.12 -11.25
CA ASN A 55 -19.57 12.86 -10.12
C ASN A 55 -18.79 12.17 -8.97
N LYS A 56 -19.43 11.97 -7.83
CA LYS A 56 -18.78 11.35 -6.64
C LYS A 56 -18.25 9.94 -6.92
N VAL A 57 -19.00 9.16 -7.69
CA VAL A 57 -18.61 7.79 -8.05
C VAL A 57 -17.48 7.80 -9.07
N GLY A 58 -17.55 8.69 -10.07
CA GLY A 58 -16.51 8.87 -11.08
C GLY A 58 -15.18 9.32 -10.47
N ALA A 59 -15.22 10.24 -9.51
CA ALA A 59 -14.03 10.68 -8.78
C ALA A 59 -13.38 9.54 -7.97
N MET A 60 -14.19 8.72 -7.31
CA MET A 60 -13.69 7.54 -6.58
C MET A 60 -13.11 6.50 -7.52
N TYR A 61 -13.82 6.17 -8.59
CA TYR A 61 -13.36 5.26 -9.64
C TYR A 61 -12.04 5.73 -10.25
N PHE A 62 -11.95 6.99 -10.65
CA PHE A 62 -10.73 7.57 -11.21
C PHE A 62 -9.56 7.49 -10.23
N THR A 63 -9.77 7.87 -8.97
CA THR A 63 -8.74 7.82 -7.93
C THR A 63 -8.24 6.40 -7.69
N VAL A 64 -9.15 5.40 -7.65
CA VAL A 64 -8.79 3.99 -7.47
C VAL A 64 -8.03 3.45 -8.68
N THR A 65 -8.44 3.77 -9.92
CA THR A 65 -7.74 3.31 -11.13
C THR A 65 -6.34 3.89 -11.26
N VAL A 66 -6.16 5.16 -10.88
CA VAL A 66 -4.85 5.81 -10.83
C VAL A 66 -3.98 5.20 -9.74
N PHE A 67 -4.53 4.99 -8.53
CA PHE A 67 -3.80 4.39 -7.41
C PHE A 67 -3.36 2.96 -7.71
N SER A 68 -4.22 2.15 -8.32
CA SER A 68 -3.91 0.77 -8.71
C SER A 68 -3.01 0.66 -9.95
N THR A 69 -2.59 1.80 -10.53
CA THR A 69 -1.76 1.88 -11.74
C THR A 69 -2.39 1.25 -12.99
N VAL A 70 -3.69 0.98 -12.96
CA VAL A 70 -4.43 0.41 -14.11
C VAL A 70 -4.66 1.48 -15.17
N GLY A 71 -5.18 2.66 -14.79
CA GLY A 71 -5.32 3.84 -15.63
C GLY A 71 -6.01 3.54 -16.97
N PHE A 72 -7.28 3.18 -16.97
CA PHE A 72 -8.03 2.83 -18.21
C PHE A 72 -8.04 3.95 -19.26
N GLY A 73 -7.79 5.21 -18.86
CA GLY A 73 -7.73 6.36 -19.78
C GLY A 73 -9.09 6.86 -20.25
N ASP A 74 -10.16 6.34 -19.71
CA ASP A 74 -11.54 6.77 -19.96
C ASP A 74 -11.86 8.13 -19.32
N ILE A 75 -11.26 8.40 -18.18
CA ILE A 75 -11.26 9.70 -17.51
C ILE A 75 -9.84 10.23 -17.46
N THR A 76 -9.61 11.41 -18.01
CA THR A 76 -8.30 12.05 -18.04
C THR A 76 -8.40 13.51 -17.60
N ALA A 77 -7.34 14.03 -16.96
CA ALA A 77 -7.22 15.43 -16.60
C ALA A 77 -6.91 16.26 -17.84
N LYS A 78 -7.63 17.37 -18.06
CA LYS A 78 -7.45 18.29 -19.18
C LYS A 78 -6.77 19.60 -18.78
N THR A 79 -6.95 20.03 -17.54
CA THR A 79 -6.36 21.28 -17.06
C THR A 79 -5.04 21.03 -16.32
N ASP A 80 -4.18 22.03 -16.30
CA ASP A 80 -2.89 21.94 -15.60
C ASP A 80 -3.07 21.69 -14.10
N LEU A 81 -4.11 22.26 -13.50
CA LEU A 81 -4.44 22.06 -12.10
C LEU A 81 -4.85 20.61 -11.83
N ALA A 82 -5.75 20.06 -12.66
CA ALA A 82 -6.15 18.66 -12.52
C ALA A 82 -4.98 17.71 -12.78
N SER A 83 -4.16 17.98 -13.78
CA SER A 83 -2.96 17.20 -14.12
C SER A 83 -1.93 17.21 -12.99
N SER A 84 -1.69 18.38 -12.38
CA SER A 84 -0.79 18.51 -11.23
C SER A 84 -1.28 17.70 -10.03
N LEU A 85 -2.58 17.78 -9.72
CA LEU A 85 -3.20 17.02 -8.63
C LEU A 85 -3.02 15.51 -8.84
N VAL A 86 -3.31 15.03 -10.04
CA VAL A 86 -3.17 13.61 -10.39
C VAL A 86 -1.70 13.16 -10.35
N THR A 87 -0.77 14.01 -10.80
CA THR A 87 0.66 13.71 -10.74
C THR A 87 1.14 13.55 -9.30
N VAL A 88 0.75 14.44 -8.40
CA VAL A 88 1.05 14.32 -6.96
C VAL A 88 0.47 13.02 -6.38
N GLN A 89 -0.77 12.68 -6.76
CA GLN A 89 -1.39 11.42 -6.35
C GLN A 89 -0.57 10.22 -6.82
N MET A 90 -0.14 10.19 -8.09
CA MET A 90 0.65 9.09 -8.67
C MET A 90 1.98 8.92 -7.91
N LEU A 91 2.70 10.00 -7.66
CA LEU A 91 3.97 9.96 -6.90
C LEU A 91 3.76 9.43 -5.48
N LEU A 92 2.72 9.88 -4.82
CA LEU A 92 2.40 9.42 -3.47
C LEU A 92 2.00 7.95 -3.45
N SER A 93 1.25 7.49 -4.46
CA SER A 93 0.89 6.08 -4.65
C SER A 93 2.11 5.18 -4.81
N LEU A 94 3.12 5.61 -5.55
CA LEU A 94 4.39 4.88 -5.71
C LEU A 94 5.13 4.73 -4.38
N VAL A 95 5.16 5.79 -3.55
CA VAL A 95 5.77 5.73 -2.22
C VAL A 95 5.03 4.74 -1.32
N VAL A 96 3.70 4.79 -1.30
CA VAL A 96 2.87 3.86 -0.52
C VAL A 96 3.06 2.42 -0.98
N LEU A 97 3.06 2.17 -2.28
CA LEU A 97 3.28 0.85 -2.86
C LEU A 97 4.67 0.30 -2.51
N GLY A 98 5.72 1.13 -2.62
CA GLY A 98 7.08 0.76 -2.21
C GLY A 98 7.17 0.40 -0.72
N LEU A 99 6.47 1.13 0.15
CA LEU A 99 6.40 0.84 1.57
C LEU A 99 5.69 -0.50 1.85
N VAL A 100 4.61 -0.80 1.14
CA VAL A 100 3.89 -2.09 1.21
C VAL A 100 4.83 -3.23 0.83
N VAL A 101 5.51 -3.14 -0.31
CA VAL A 101 6.47 -4.15 -0.77
C VAL A 101 7.59 -4.37 0.25
N LYS A 102 8.14 -3.30 0.82
CA LYS A 102 9.18 -3.38 1.88
C LYS A 102 8.68 -4.14 3.11
N LEU A 103 7.45 -3.90 3.54
CA LEU A 103 6.88 -4.61 4.69
C LEU A 103 6.68 -6.11 4.41
N PHE A 104 6.17 -6.46 3.23
CA PHE A 104 6.03 -7.87 2.82
C PHE A 104 7.38 -8.58 2.79
N SER A 105 8.40 -7.97 2.17
CA SER A 105 9.75 -8.55 2.11
C SER A 105 10.32 -8.79 3.51
N THR A 106 10.13 -7.86 4.43
CA THR A 106 10.58 -8.01 5.83
C THR A 106 9.83 -9.14 6.54
N ALA A 107 8.52 -9.28 6.31
CA ALA A 107 7.70 -10.32 6.93
C ALA A 107 8.14 -11.73 6.47
N VAL A 108 8.41 -11.89 5.18
CA VAL A 108 8.90 -13.16 4.59
C VAL A 108 10.27 -13.54 5.17
N THR A 109 11.21 -12.59 5.24
CA THR A 109 12.57 -12.86 5.77
C THR A 109 12.55 -13.31 7.23
N VAL A 110 11.67 -12.73 8.05
CA VAL A 110 11.51 -13.13 9.45
C VAL A 110 10.85 -14.50 9.58
N GLY A 111 9.90 -14.82 8.70
CA GLY A 111 9.25 -16.14 8.65
C GLY A 111 10.25 -17.27 8.34
N LEU A 112 11.09 -17.06 7.33
CA LEU A 112 12.13 -18.02 6.93
C LEU A 112 13.17 -18.25 8.03
N LYS A 113 13.62 -17.21 8.73
CA LYS A 113 14.55 -17.34 9.86
C LYS A 113 13.97 -18.15 11.02
N ARG A 114 12.66 -18.07 11.26
CA ARG A 114 12.01 -18.88 12.30
C ARG A 114 11.90 -20.35 11.91
N GLN A 115 11.72 -20.68 10.63
CA GLN A 115 11.69 -22.06 10.16
C GLN A 115 13.07 -22.69 10.23
N SER A 116 14.13 -21.97 9.85
CA SER A 116 15.52 -22.44 9.95
C SER A 116 15.96 -22.71 11.39
N ALA A 117 15.48 -21.90 12.35
CA ALA A 117 15.76 -22.11 13.77
C ALA A 117 14.96 -23.28 14.40
N LYS A 118 13.87 -23.72 13.75
CA LYS A 118 13.01 -24.81 14.25
C LYS A 118 13.44 -26.19 13.73
N HIS A 119 14.32 -26.24 12.71
CA HIS A 119 14.93 -27.48 12.24
C HIS A 119 16.45 -27.42 12.51
N PRO A 120 16.91 -27.76 13.72
CA PRO A 120 18.33 -27.93 13.96
C PRO A 120 18.82 -29.06 13.03
N ASP A 121 19.93 -28.76 12.34
CA ASP A 121 20.61 -29.73 11.50
C ASP A 121 20.80 -31.04 12.32
N PRO A 122 20.34 -32.21 11.84
CA PRO A 122 20.67 -33.44 12.50
C PRO A 122 22.20 -33.57 12.46
N GLY A 123 22.81 -33.47 13.63
CA GLY A 123 24.27 -33.56 13.77
C GLY A 123 24.83 -34.78 13.02
N PRO A 124 26.12 -34.79 12.70
CA PRO A 124 26.73 -35.86 11.91
C PRO A 124 26.40 -37.21 12.52
N ASP A 125 25.88 -38.10 11.68
CA ASP A 125 25.49 -39.44 12.06
C ASP A 125 26.64 -40.15 12.77
N PRO A 126 26.41 -40.78 13.94
CA PRO A 126 27.47 -41.47 14.71
C PRO A 126 28.13 -42.65 13.98
N CYS A 127 27.62 -43.00 12.80
CA CYS A 127 28.19 -44.06 11.96
C CYS A 127 29.44 -43.66 11.15
N GLN A 128 29.78 -42.34 11.06
CA GLN A 128 30.96 -41.91 10.30
C GLN A 128 32.25 -41.79 11.14
N THR A 129 32.17 -42.04 12.43
CA THR A 129 33.35 -42.01 13.33
C THR A 129 33.91 -43.39 13.70
N ALA A 130 33.59 -44.43 12.94
CA ALA A 130 34.24 -45.74 13.16
C ALA A 130 35.68 -45.66 12.60
N PRO A 131 36.73 -45.75 13.44
CA PRO A 131 38.10 -45.88 12.94
C PRO A 131 38.26 -47.25 12.28
N ALA A 132 38.76 -47.25 11.06
CA ALA A 132 39.21 -48.46 10.38
C ALA A 132 40.45 -48.99 11.13
N THR A 133 40.21 -49.87 12.07
CA THR A 133 41.28 -50.73 12.64
C THR A 133 41.35 -52.05 11.85
N GLY A 134 42.37 -52.17 11.07
CA GLY A 134 42.77 -53.40 10.42
C GLY A 134 44.25 -53.35 10.14
#